data_a82adfa9a8a07922b547fe732f1319de
#
_entry.id   a82adfa9a8a07922b547fe732f1319de
#
_cell.length_a   1.000
_cell.length_b   1.000
_cell.length_c   1.000
_cell.angle_alpha   90.00
_cell.angle_beta   90.00
_cell.angle_gamma   90.00
#
_symmetry.space_group_name_H-M   'P 1'
#
loop_
_entity.id
_entity.type
_entity.pdbx_description
1 polymer ?
#
loop_
_entity_poly.entity_id
_entity_poly.type
_entity_poly.pdbx_seq_one_letter_code
_entity_poly.pdbx_strand_id
1 'polypeptide(L)'
;MALKLYPLGIQTFERIRKENKLYIDKTEYVYRLTHTSGTYFFLGRPRRFGKSLFLTTLQSYFEGKKDLFNGLAIEKLEKEWTEYPVLHFDLSGGKHMNKEQLERYLAFILETEEKKWGITQPQIDANNRLTELINTAYEKSGKQVVVLIDEYDAPMLDVVHEQEQLDTLRNIMRNFFSPLKYSEAKLRFVFLTGITKFSQISIFSELNNITNISMNDDYAGICGITKEELLMQMSEDIEELARRRNITKEQVIDKLKENYDGYHFTRFSPDIFNPYSLLSCFTENEFGSYWFTSGTPTYLINMMRKYQVVPTDVITRVEADASEFDAPTENMPTIMPLLYQSGYITIKEYHEDYNYYVLDVPNKEVKMGLTKALIPSYVTQNTLATTNTARRIAQALDKQNMEEALTLLQTFLGTVPYCNNAHYEGHYQQMLFVIFSLLTDYQVDVEVHTPNGRVDIVLLTHTDLFLLEIKLDKSAKSAMQQINQKNYHKRFALSGKPITKVGINFDSKTGNIENWIIEKA
;
A
#
# COMPACT_ATOMS: atom_id res chain seq x y z
N MET A 1 31.08 -13.42 -7.54
CA MET A 1 31.35 -12.43 -6.47
C MET A 1 30.51 -12.79 -5.26
N ALA A 2 30.93 -12.42 -4.04
CA ALA A 2 30.03 -12.59 -2.89
C ALA A 2 28.83 -11.64 -3.06
N LEU A 3 27.61 -12.16 -2.94
CA LEU A 3 26.37 -11.37 -3.00
C LEU A 3 26.43 -10.26 -1.94
N LYS A 4 26.01 -9.06 -2.28
CA LYS A 4 25.91 -7.95 -1.31
C LYS A 4 24.82 -8.24 -0.29
N LEU A 5 25.08 -7.90 0.97
CA LEU A 5 24.06 -8.00 2.01
C LEU A 5 22.92 -7.00 1.77
N TYR A 6 21.69 -7.41 2.01
CA TYR A 6 20.53 -6.55 1.87
C TYR A 6 20.37 -5.59 3.05
N PRO A 7 19.94 -4.34 2.81
CA PRO A 7 19.76 -3.34 3.85
C PRO A 7 18.38 -3.45 4.54
N LEU A 8 17.91 -4.66 4.87
CA LEU A 8 16.64 -4.83 5.56
C LEU A 8 16.63 -4.08 6.89
N GLY A 9 15.63 -3.19 7.07
CA GLY A 9 15.52 -2.35 8.27
C GLY A 9 16.53 -1.21 8.37
N ILE A 10 17.37 -0.98 7.35
CA ILE A 10 18.33 0.13 7.30
C ILE A 10 17.81 1.18 6.32
N GLN A 11 17.59 2.38 6.83
CA GLN A 11 17.13 3.52 6.04
C GLN A 11 18.13 4.67 5.98
N THR A 12 19.35 4.46 6.50
CA THR A 12 20.43 5.45 6.49
C THR A 12 21.37 5.17 5.32
N PHE A 13 21.37 6.04 4.30
CA PHE A 13 22.20 5.91 3.09
C PHE A 13 23.69 5.78 3.42
N GLU A 14 24.22 6.63 4.29
CA GLU A 14 25.62 6.61 4.70
C GLU A 14 26.04 5.24 5.26
N ARG A 15 25.17 4.61 6.08
CA ARG A 15 25.43 3.29 6.64
C ARG A 15 25.46 2.22 5.57
N ILE A 16 24.49 2.24 4.62
CA ILE A 16 24.42 1.30 3.50
C ILE A 16 25.71 1.36 2.68
N ARG A 17 26.19 2.57 2.37
CA ARG A 17 27.41 2.78 1.57
C ARG A 17 28.67 2.36 2.31
N LYS A 18 28.82 2.74 3.58
CA LYS A 18 29.98 2.36 4.40
C LYS A 18 30.07 0.86 4.67
N GLU A 19 28.94 0.19 4.87
CA GLU A 19 28.88 -1.27 5.08
C GLU A 19 28.85 -2.05 3.75
N ASN A 20 28.99 -1.39 2.59
CA ASN A 20 28.97 -2.01 1.26
C ASN A 20 27.76 -2.93 1.02
N LYS A 21 26.58 -2.52 1.51
CA LYS A 21 25.32 -3.24 1.27
C LYS A 21 24.76 -2.93 -0.12
N LEU A 22 23.78 -3.72 -0.55
CA LEU A 22 23.04 -3.45 -1.78
C LEU A 22 22.35 -2.09 -1.68
N TYR A 23 22.56 -1.24 -2.67
CA TYR A 23 21.85 0.03 -2.84
C TYR A 23 21.31 0.08 -4.27
N ILE A 24 20.00 0.12 -4.42
CA ILE A 24 19.37 0.36 -5.72
C ILE A 24 19.50 1.85 -6.02
N ASP A 25 20.24 2.17 -7.05
CA ASP A 25 20.66 3.53 -7.33
C ASP A 25 19.48 4.43 -7.79
N LYS A 26 19.11 5.36 -6.93
CA LYS A 26 18.08 6.40 -7.17
C LYS A 26 18.69 7.81 -7.25
N THR A 27 20.01 7.92 -7.36
CA THR A 27 20.69 9.21 -7.25
C THR A 27 20.48 10.12 -8.47
N GLU A 28 20.03 9.59 -9.60
CA GLU A 28 19.57 10.42 -10.72
C GLU A 28 18.39 11.30 -10.34
N TYR A 29 17.45 10.77 -9.52
CA TYR A 29 16.33 11.55 -9.00
C TYR A 29 16.77 12.62 -8.01
N VAL A 30 17.85 12.37 -7.23
CA VAL A 30 18.47 13.42 -6.39
C VAL A 30 18.92 14.57 -7.26
N TYR A 31 19.67 14.28 -8.33
CA TYR A 31 20.14 15.31 -9.24
C TYR A 31 18.99 16.08 -9.91
N ARG A 32 17.98 15.37 -10.43
CA ARG A 32 16.82 16.01 -11.06
C ARG A 32 16.09 16.95 -10.11
N LEU A 33 15.79 16.50 -8.86
CA LEU A 33 15.10 17.33 -7.87
C LEU A 33 15.88 18.56 -7.45
N THR A 34 17.19 18.44 -7.28
CA THR A 34 18.03 19.53 -6.77
C THR A 34 18.43 20.56 -7.84
N HIS A 35 18.21 20.23 -9.13
CA HIS A 35 18.51 21.07 -10.30
C HIS A 35 17.25 21.60 -10.99
N THR A 36 16.15 21.73 -10.28
CA THR A 36 14.94 22.42 -10.73
C THR A 36 14.81 23.80 -10.09
N SER A 37 13.87 24.61 -10.59
CA SER A 37 13.53 25.90 -9.98
C SER A 37 12.70 25.80 -8.71
N GLY A 38 12.20 24.60 -8.36
CA GLY A 38 11.38 24.36 -7.18
C GLY A 38 12.21 24.35 -5.89
N THR A 39 11.63 24.85 -4.81
CA THR A 39 12.23 24.82 -3.46
C THR A 39 11.53 23.80 -2.56
N TYR A 40 10.22 23.61 -2.74
CA TYR A 40 9.40 22.79 -1.85
C TYR A 40 8.84 21.59 -2.60
N PHE A 41 9.09 20.39 -2.07
CA PHE A 41 8.64 19.14 -2.69
C PHE A 41 7.95 18.24 -1.67
N PHE A 42 6.91 17.55 -2.11
CA PHE A 42 6.22 16.52 -1.36
C PHE A 42 6.21 15.20 -2.13
N LEU A 43 6.58 14.11 -1.45
CA LEU A 43 6.53 12.75 -1.96
C LEU A 43 5.69 11.84 -1.06
N GLY A 44 4.52 11.43 -1.52
CA GLY A 44 3.72 10.36 -0.93
C GLY A 44 4.07 9.00 -1.54
N ARG A 45 4.35 8.00 -0.70
CA ARG A 45 4.52 6.60 -1.09
C ARG A 45 4.07 5.70 0.06
N PRO A 46 3.62 4.48 -0.21
CA PRO A 46 3.29 3.53 0.84
C PRO A 46 4.44 3.26 1.80
N ARG A 47 4.15 2.65 2.94
CA ARG A 47 5.19 2.20 3.88
C ARG A 47 6.14 1.20 3.22
N ARG A 48 7.43 1.20 3.64
CA ARG A 48 8.46 0.26 3.18
C ARG A 48 8.88 0.41 1.71
N PHE A 49 8.56 1.53 1.04
CA PHE A 49 8.99 1.80 -0.34
C PHE A 49 10.34 2.52 -0.45
N GLY A 50 10.98 2.90 0.65
CA GLY A 50 12.30 3.53 0.65
C GLY A 50 12.30 5.05 0.71
N LYS A 51 11.20 5.71 1.14
CA LYS A 51 11.11 7.17 1.35
C LYS A 51 12.22 7.70 2.25
N SER A 52 12.35 7.13 3.44
CA SER A 52 13.37 7.53 4.43
C SER A 52 14.79 7.31 3.91
N LEU A 53 15.03 6.23 3.14
CA LEU A 53 16.32 6.01 2.48
C LEU A 53 16.61 7.10 1.45
N PHE A 54 15.63 7.46 0.62
CA PHE A 54 15.78 8.55 -0.35
C PHE A 54 16.04 9.89 0.35
N LEU A 55 15.32 10.16 1.44
CA LEU A 55 15.51 11.37 2.25
C LEU A 55 16.92 11.44 2.87
N THR A 56 17.44 10.34 3.43
CA THR A 56 18.82 10.29 3.95
C THR A 56 19.88 10.32 2.83
N THR A 57 19.52 9.94 1.60
CA THR A 57 20.37 10.14 0.42
C THR A 57 20.45 11.63 0.07
N LEU A 58 19.33 12.36 0.07
CA LEU A 58 19.29 13.82 -0.08
C LEU A 58 20.09 14.51 1.04
N GLN A 59 19.96 14.06 2.29
CA GLN A 59 20.75 14.58 3.41
C GLN A 59 22.25 14.46 3.13
N SER A 60 22.72 13.27 2.78
CA SER A 60 24.14 13.04 2.47
C SER A 60 24.63 13.85 1.28
N TYR A 61 23.79 14.08 0.28
CA TYR A 61 24.09 14.92 -0.87
C TYR A 61 24.29 16.39 -0.45
N PHE A 62 23.34 16.96 0.30
CA PHE A 62 23.42 18.36 0.75
C PHE A 62 24.48 18.59 1.83
N GLU A 63 24.85 17.56 2.59
CA GLU A 63 25.99 17.60 3.51
C GLU A 63 27.35 17.49 2.78
N GLY A 64 27.38 17.45 1.44
CA GLY A 64 28.59 17.41 0.63
C GLY A 64 29.39 16.11 0.73
N LYS A 65 28.80 14.99 1.19
CA LYS A 65 29.47 13.70 1.41
C LYS A 65 29.75 12.95 0.10
N LYS A 66 30.48 13.58 -0.81
CA LYS A 66 30.76 13.09 -2.17
C LYS A 66 31.20 11.62 -2.23
N ASP A 67 32.07 11.19 -1.33
CA ASP A 67 32.65 9.83 -1.35
C ASP A 67 31.60 8.73 -1.22
N LEU A 68 30.44 9.02 -0.60
CA LEU A 68 29.34 8.07 -0.50
C LEU A 68 28.66 7.80 -1.84
N PHE A 69 28.85 8.67 -2.83
CA PHE A 69 28.20 8.60 -4.14
C PHE A 69 29.10 7.99 -5.23
N ASN A 70 30.31 7.57 -4.88
CA ASN A 70 31.24 6.94 -5.83
C ASN A 70 30.60 5.71 -6.48
N GLY A 71 30.63 5.64 -7.82
CA GLY A 71 30.05 4.57 -8.61
C GLY A 71 28.54 4.66 -8.81
N LEU A 72 27.87 5.72 -8.34
CA LEU A 72 26.44 5.96 -8.55
C LEU A 72 26.19 6.94 -9.71
N ALA A 73 24.98 6.96 -10.26
CA ALA A 73 24.63 7.76 -11.42
C ALA A 73 24.94 9.26 -11.24
N ILE A 74 24.67 9.81 -10.08
CA ILE A 74 24.89 11.23 -9.77
C ILE A 74 26.36 11.64 -9.85
N GLU A 75 27.32 10.74 -9.66
CA GLU A 75 28.76 11.06 -9.77
C GLU A 75 29.12 11.63 -11.14
N LYS A 76 28.44 11.18 -12.19
CA LYS A 76 28.64 11.65 -13.59
C LYS A 76 27.89 12.95 -13.88
N LEU A 77 26.82 13.21 -13.16
CA LEU A 77 25.91 14.33 -13.37
C LEU A 77 26.34 15.57 -12.58
N GLU A 78 26.66 15.38 -11.29
CA GLU A 78 26.98 16.45 -10.37
C GLU A 78 28.45 16.92 -10.53
N LYS A 79 28.62 18.22 -10.69
CA LYS A 79 29.95 18.85 -10.81
C LYS A 79 30.35 19.63 -9.56
N GLU A 80 29.35 20.19 -8.84
CA GLU A 80 29.56 21.08 -7.72
C GLU A 80 28.95 20.47 -6.44
N TRP A 81 29.77 19.77 -5.68
CA TRP A 81 29.36 19.16 -4.40
C TRP A 81 29.31 20.22 -3.29
N THR A 82 28.34 21.13 -3.38
CA THR A 82 28.20 22.22 -2.42
C THR A 82 27.58 21.70 -1.12
N GLU A 83 28.26 21.94 0.00
CA GLU A 83 27.75 21.65 1.34
C GLU A 83 26.74 22.71 1.77
N TYR A 84 25.59 22.28 2.30
CA TYR A 84 24.55 23.12 2.89
C TYR A 84 24.23 22.67 4.31
N PRO A 85 23.77 23.58 5.19
CA PRO A 85 23.23 23.20 6.49
C PRO A 85 21.94 22.43 6.32
N VAL A 86 21.84 21.25 6.93
CA VAL A 86 20.67 20.37 6.84
C VAL A 86 20.01 20.24 8.20
N LEU A 87 18.71 20.53 8.25
CA LEU A 87 17.82 20.24 9.37
C LEU A 87 16.96 19.03 8.99
N HIS A 88 17.02 17.97 9.79
CA HIS A 88 16.29 16.74 9.51
C HIS A 88 15.35 16.38 10.67
N PHE A 89 14.05 16.30 10.37
CA PHE A 89 12.99 15.97 11.32
C PHE A 89 12.29 14.68 10.90
N ASP A 90 12.35 13.65 11.75
CA ASP A 90 11.58 12.42 11.61
C ASP A 90 10.36 12.47 12.55
N LEU A 91 9.16 12.45 12.01
CA LEU A 91 7.91 12.54 12.76
C LEU A 91 7.28 11.16 13.06
N SER A 92 7.97 10.07 12.73
CA SER A 92 7.51 8.69 13.00
C SER A 92 7.74 8.22 14.43
N GLY A 93 8.48 8.97 15.22
CA GLY A 93 8.94 8.58 16.56
C GLY A 93 7.83 8.64 17.61
N GLY A 94 7.23 7.50 17.93
CA GLY A 94 6.22 7.37 18.98
C GLY A 94 4.79 7.35 18.46
N LYS A 95 3.81 7.33 19.39
CA LYS A 95 2.38 7.48 19.10
C LYS A 95 1.90 8.83 19.60
N HIS A 96 1.13 9.51 18.78
CA HIS A 96 0.64 10.86 19.05
C HIS A 96 -0.89 10.85 19.21
N MET A 97 -1.36 10.39 20.37
CA MET A 97 -2.79 10.23 20.62
C MET A 97 -3.47 11.51 21.10
N ASN A 98 -2.70 12.53 21.49
CA ASN A 98 -3.22 13.82 21.97
C ASN A 98 -2.21 14.95 21.80
N LYS A 99 -2.67 16.18 22.06
CA LYS A 99 -1.90 17.42 21.99
C LYS A 99 -0.59 17.36 22.79
N GLU A 100 -0.65 16.94 24.03
CA GLU A 100 0.50 16.97 24.97
C GLU A 100 1.62 16.02 24.52
N GLN A 101 1.24 14.87 23.92
CA GLN A 101 2.23 13.92 23.38
C GLN A 101 2.92 14.49 22.15
N LEU A 102 2.17 15.09 21.23
CA LEU A 102 2.73 15.71 20.04
C LEU A 102 3.65 16.88 20.39
N GLU A 103 3.20 17.79 21.26
CA GLU A 103 4.02 18.94 21.68
C GLU A 103 5.33 18.53 22.34
N ARG A 104 5.31 17.51 23.23
CA ARG A 104 6.54 16.97 23.81
C ARG A 104 7.47 16.35 22.77
N TYR A 105 6.91 15.67 21.78
CA TYR A 105 7.72 15.08 20.72
C TYR A 105 8.33 16.14 19.82
N LEU A 106 7.57 17.15 19.42
CA LEU A 106 8.11 18.30 18.67
C LEU A 106 9.23 19.02 19.45
N ALA A 107 9.05 19.20 20.77
CA ALA A 107 10.09 19.76 21.63
C ALA A 107 11.37 18.91 21.63
N PHE A 108 11.24 17.60 21.68
CA PHE A 108 12.38 16.66 21.67
C PHE A 108 13.17 16.68 20.35
N ILE A 109 12.49 16.63 19.18
CA ILE A 109 13.17 16.67 17.88
C ILE A 109 13.85 18.03 17.63
N LEU A 110 13.21 19.11 18.05
CA LEU A 110 13.79 20.44 17.96
C LEU A 110 15.04 20.57 18.84
N GLU A 111 14.99 20.12 20.10
CA GLU A 111 16.12 20.12 21.01
C GLU A 111 17.34 19.37 20.45
N THR A 112 17.08 18.28 19.72
CA THR A 112 18.14 17.50 19.08
C THR A 112 18.89 18.32 18.02
N GLU A 113 18.16 19.05 17.19
CA GLU A 113 18.76 19.93 16.17
C GLU A 113 19.37 21.20 16.79
N GLU A 114 18.71 21.81 17.77
CA GLU A 114 19.23 22.99 18.50
C GLU A 114 20.59 22.74 19.13
N LYS A 115 20.80 21.56 19.72
CA LYS A 115 22.11 21.15 20.28
C LYS A 115 23.22 21.13 19.22
N LYS A 116 22.92 20.64 18.01
CA LYS A 116 23.87 20.62 16.89
C LYS A 116 24.30 22.05 16.50
N TRP A 117 23.34 22.97 16.53
CA TRP A 117 23.58 24.38 16.18
C TRP A 117 23.98 25.25 17.36
N GLY A 118 24.14 24.70 18.58
CA GLY A 118 24.59 25.40 19.76
C GLY A 118 23.59 26.44 20.27
N ILE A 119 22.29 26.18 20.14
CA ILE A 119 21.24 26.99 20.75
C ILE A 119 21.04 26.48 22.17
N THR A 120 21.28 27.36 23.15
CA THR A 120 21.27 27.01 24.59
C THR A 120 20.05 27.53 25.33
N GLN A 121 19.36 28.52 24.76
CA GLN A 121 18.15 29.13 25.31
C GLN A 121 17.07 29.19 24.22
N PRO A 122 16.41 28.05 23.89
CA PRO A 122 15.45 28.01 22.82
C PRO A 122 14.17 28.79 23.20
N GLN A 123 13.45 29.23 22.17
CA GLN A 123 12.11 29.79 22.31
C GLN A 123 11.14 28.76 22.92
N ILE A 124 9.96 29.21 23.41
CA ILE A 124 8.98 28.32 24.03
C ILE A 124 8.20 27.58 22.98
N ASP A 125 7.66 28.28 21.98
CA ASP A 125 6.78 27.70 20.98
C ASP A 125 7.54 26.99 19.86
N ALA A 126 7.05 25.85 19.42
CA ALA A 126 7.72 24.99 18.43
C ALA A 126 7.97 25.71 17.09
N ASN A 127 7.05 26.56 16.63
CA ASN A 127 7.23 27.35 15.42
C ASN A 127 8.32 28.41 15.57
N ASN A 128 8.41 29.09 16.71
CA ASN A 128 9.45 30.06 16.98
C ASN A 128 10.82 29.38 17.10
N ARG A 129 10.89 28.19 17.69
CA ARG A 129 12.09 27.33 17.76
C ARG A 129 12.58 26.94 16.37
N LEU A 130 11.68 26.50 15.49
CA LEU A 130 12.04 26.18 14.09
C LEU A 130 12.54 27.42 13.34
N THR A 131 11.93 28.58 13.57
CA THR A 131 12.38 29.86 12.99
C THR A 131 13.82 30.20 13.46
N GLU A 132 14.08 30.08 14.75
CA GLU A 132 15.40 30.33 15.34
C GLU A 132 16.46 29.36 14.80
N LEU A 133 16.10 28.06 14.64
CA LEU A 133 16.96 27.05 14.03
C LEU A 133 17.36 27.44 12.61
N ILE A 134 16.38 27.78 11.76
CA ILE A 134 16.64 28.19 10.37
C ILE A 134 17.54 29.43 10.33
N ASN A 135 17.25 30.43 11.17
CA ASN A 135 18.05 31.64 11.24
C ASN A 135 19.48 31.36 11.68
N THR A 136 19.66 30.60 12.77
CA THR A 136 20.98 30.25 13.32
C THR A 136 21.81 29.43 12.32
N ALA A 137 21.19 28.44 11.66
CA ALA A 137 21.87 27.63 10.67
C ALA A 137 22.30 28.46 9.44
N TYR A 138 21.45 29.37 8.98
CA TYR A 138 21.76 30.32 7.89
C TYR A 138 22.91 31.27 8.26
N GLU A 139 22.83 31.90 9.43
CA GLU A 139 23.81 32.89 9.87
C GLU A 139 25.19 32.26 10.13
N LYS A 140 25.22 31.07 10.78
CA LYS A 140 26.49 30.37 11.07
C LYS A 140 27.16 29.80 9.83
N SER A 141 26.37 29.28 8.86
CA SER A 141 26.92 28.68 7.64
C SER A 141 27.18 29.68 6.52
N GLY A 142 26.50 30.82 6.51
CA GLY A 142 26.47 31.77 5.39
C GLY A 142 25.80 31.23 4.14
N LYS A 143 25.03 30.12 4.27
CA LYS A 143 24.36 29.42 3.15
C LYS A 143 22.89 29.16 3.47
N GLN A 144 22.08 29.08 2.44
CA GLN A 144 20.67 28.68 2.57
C GLN A 144 20.55 27.30 3.22
N VAL A 145 19.47 27.10 3.98
CA VAL A 145 19.21 25.90 4.79
C VAL A 145 18.39 24.89 4.00
N VAL A 146 18.72 23.63 4.15
CA VAL A 146 17.92 22.49 3.67
C VAL A 146 17.10 21.95 4.81
N VAL A 147 15.80 21.74 4.59
CA VAL A 147 14.89 21.16 5.59
C VAL A 147 14.29 19.86 5.03
N LEU A 148 14.55 18.76 5.73
CA LEU A 148 14.09 17.42 5.38
C LEU A 148 13.13 16.93 6.47
N ILE A 149 11.92 16.54 6.07
CA ILE A 149 10.86 16.11 6.98
C ILE A 149 10.36 14.72 6.56
N ASP A 150 10.63 13.73 7.41
CA ASP A 150 10.17 12.36 7.16
C ASP A 150 8.86 12.06 7.91
N GLU A 151 7.97 11.31 7.27
CA GLU A 151 6.67 10.86 7.78
C GLU A 151 5.83 11.99 8.43
N TYR A 152 5.70 13.12 7.73
CA TYR A 152 5.04 14.33 8.21
C TYR A 152 3.60 14.10 8.70
N ASP A 153 2.95 13.07 8.19
CA ASP A 153 1.56 12.70 8.43
C ASP A 153 1.39 11.67 9.58
N ALA A 154 2.47 11.10 10.10
CA ALA A 154 2.40 10.10 11.15
C ALA A 154 1.58 10.53 12.38
N PRO A 155 1.72 11.77 12.91
CA PRO A 155 0.92 12.23 14.04
C PRO A 155 -0.60 12.25 13.75
N MET A 156 -0.99 12.58 12.53
CA MET A 156 -2.40 12.66 12.13
C MET A 156 -2.98 11.28 11.84
N LEU A 157 -2.17 10.35 11.28
CA LEU A 157 -2.62 8.99 11.00
C LEU A 157 -2.96 8.21 12.27
N ASP A 158 -2.29 8.46 13.37
CA ASP A 158 -2.59 7.81 14.65
C ASP A 158 -4.03 8.09 15.13
N VAL A 159 -4.58 9.27 14.79
CA VAL A 159 -5.90 9.75 15.24
C VAL A 159 -6.89 10.00 14.10
N VAL A 160 -6.61 9.54 12.88
CA VAL A 160 -7.44 9.82 11.69
C VAL A 160 -8.90 9.34 11.83
N HIS A 161 -9.17 8.41 12.74
CA HIS A 161 -10.50 7.90 13.06
C HIS A 161 -11.24 8.72 14.14
N GLU A 162 -10.55 9.68 14.80
CA GLU A 162 -11.05 10.54 15.89
C GLU A 162 -11.00 12.01 15.45
N GLN A 163 -12.11 12.53 14.92
CA GLN A 163 -12.14 13.84 14.26
C GLN A 163 -11.65 15.01 15.13
N GLU A 164 -12.05 15.05 16.41
CA GLU A 164 -11.65 16.12 17.33
C GLU A 164 -10.14 16.15 17.58
N GLN A 165 -9.54 14.96 17.78
CA GLN A 165 -8.09 14.84 17.95
C GLN A 165 -7.37 15.19 16.66
N LEU A 166 -7.87 14.70 15.52
CA LEU A 166 -7.30 14.99 14.20
C LEU A 166 -7.23 16.50 13.95
N ASP A 167 -8.31 17.22 14.22
CA ASP A 167 -8.38 18.69 14.04
C ASP A 167 -7.39 19.42 14.95
N THR A 168 -7.25 18.94 16.19
CA THR A 168 -6.30 19.50 17.17
C THR A 168 -4.85 19.28 16.73
N LEU A 169 -4.46 18.04 16.42
CA LEU A 169 -3.09 17.73 16.01
C LEU A 169 -2.72 18.38 14.67
N ARG A 170 -3.65 18.46 13.74
CA ARG A 170 -3.48 19.15 12.47
C ARG A 170 -3.17 20.65 12.66
N ASN A 171 -3.85 21.33 13.57
CA ASN A 171 -3.60 22.75 13.86
C ASN A 171 -2.21 22.95 14.48
N ILE A 172 -1.75 22.04 15.35
CA ILE A 172 -0.41 22.08 15.90
C ILE A 172 0.65 21.91 14.79
N MET A 173 0.47 20.93 13.92
CA MET A 173 1.37 20.68 12.79
C MET A 173 1.40 21.85 11.79
N ARG A 174 0.25 22.45 11.51
CA ARG A 174 0.15 23.65 10.68
C ARG A 174 0.98 24.80 11.27
N ASN A 175 0.82 25.05 12.57
CA ASN A 175 1.61 26.07 13.26
C ASN A 175 3.09 25.75 13.23
N PHE A 176 3.47 24.49 13.46
CA PHE A 176 4.86 24.04 13.44
C PHE A 176 5.54 24.27 12.07
N PHE A 177 4.85 24.04 10.95
CA PHE A 177 5.39 24.21 9.61
C PHE A 177 5.30 25.65 9.07
N SER A 178 4.58 26.56 9.73
CA SER A 178 4.40 27.95 9.26
C SER A 178 5.72 28.70 9.00
N PRO A 179 6.82 28.48 9.74
CA PRO A 179 8.11 29.12 9.47
C PRO A 179 8.69 28.84 8.08
N LEU A 180 8.38 27.69 7.49
CA LEU A 180 8.89 27.33 6.16
C LEU A 180 8.47 28.34 5.09
N LYS A 181 7.30 29.01 5.25
CA LYS A 181 6.82 30.02 4.31
C LYS A 181 7.58 31.32 4.40
N TYR A 182 7.65 31.90 5.58
CA TYR A 182 8.25 33.24 5.73
C TYR A 182 9.77 33.23 5.85
N SER A 183 10.39 32.05 5.96
CA SER A 183 11.84 31.85 5.87
C SER A 183 12.33 31.53 4.45
N GLU A 184 11.48 31.65 3.43
CA GLU A 184 11.75 31.23 2.04
C GLU A 184 13.10 31.74 1.52
N ALA A 185 13.46 33.00 1.73
CA ALA A 185 14.73 33.59 1.30
C ALA A 185 15.96 32.88 1.89
N LYS A 186 15.81 32.19 3.03
CA LYS A 186 16.86 31.45 3.75
C LYS A 186 16.88 29.96 3.43
N LEU A 187 15.89 29.45 2.65
CA LEU A 187 15.75 28.04 2.33
C LEU A 187 16.29 27.72 0.94
N ARG A 188 17.13 26.70 0.84
CA ARG A 188 17.63 26.13 -0.42
C ARG A 188 16.70 25.07 -0.96
N PHE A 189 16.18 24.23 -0.06
CA PHE A 189 15.41 23.04 -0.42
C PHE A 189 14.60 22.55 0.77
N VAL A 190 13.35 22.19 0.53
CA VAL A 190 12.45 21.60 1.53
C VAL A 190 11.83 20.35 0.93
N PHE A 191 12.00 19.22 1.61
CA PHE A 191 11.47 17.95 1.15
C PHE A 191 10.69 17.24 2.24
N LEU A 192 9.43 16.94 1.95
CA LEU A 192 8.53 16.26 2.86
C LEU A 192 8.17 14.89 2.32
N THR A 193 8.20 13.88 3.20
CA THR A 193 7.68 12.56 2.87
C THR A 193 6.55 12.15 3.79
N GLY A 194 5.65 11.33 3.27
CA GLY A 194 4.53 10.76 4.04
C GLY A 194 3.90 9.59 3.31
N ILE A 195 2.86 9.02 3.91
CA ILE A 195 2.01 8.01 3.30
C ILE A 195 0.84 8.71 2.61
N THR A 196 0.15 9.55 3.37
CA THR A 196 -1.10 10.18 2.97
C THR A 196 -0.91 11.66 2.61
N LYS A 197 -1.83 12.15 1.81
CA LYS A 197 -1.92 13.55 1.43
C LYS A 197 -2.97 14.21 2.33
N PHE A 198 -2.53 15.01 3.29
CA PHE A 198 -3.41 15.95 3.95
C PHE A 198 -3.56 17.21 3.10
N SER A 199 -4.73 17.87 3.14
CA SER A 199 -4.96 18.99 2.23
C SER A 199 -3.95 20.12 2.45
N GLN A 200 -3.51 20.69 1.35
CA GLN A 200 -2.65 21.88 1.38
C GLN A 200 -3.28 23.01 2.21
N ILE A 201 -4.62 23.06 2.27
CA ILE A 201 -5.38 24.03 3.06
C ILE A 201 -5.25 23.76 4.57
N SER A 202 -4.99 22.53 5.00
CA SER A 202 -4.98 22.19 6.42
C SER A 202 -3.60 22.32 7.09
N ILE A 203 -2.54 21.94 6.41
CA ILE A 203 -1.16 21.98 6.95
C ILE A 203 -0.28 22.94 6.16
N PHE A 204 -0.48 22.97 4.83
CA PHE A 204 0.35 23.74 3.90
C PHE A 204 -0.42 24.90 3.24
N SER A 205 -1.55 25.34 3.81
CA SER A 205 -2.27 26.53 3.30
C SER A 205 -1.37 27.76 3.18
N GLU A 206 -0.32 27.75 3.94
CA GLU A 206 0.72 28.77 3.93
C GLU A 206 1.78 28.52 2.83
N LEU A 207 1.98 27.26 2.38
CA LEU A 207 2.97 26.87 1.36
C LEU A 207 2.29 26.59 0.01
N ASN A 208 1.76 27.63 -0.63
CA ASN A 208 1.05 27.53 -1.92
C ASN A 208 1.93 27.01 -3.08
N ASN A 209 3.22 26.87 -2.88
CA ASN A 209 4.24 26.52 -3.87
C ASN A 209 4.86 25.13 -3.64
N ILE A 210 4.23 24.24 -2.85
CA ILE A 210 4.70 22.85 -2.74
C ILE A 210 4.39 22.12 -4.06
N THR A 211 5.45 21.60 -4.67
CA THR A 211 5.36 20.70 -5.82
C THR A 211 5.12 19.27 -5.32
N ASN A 212 3.90 18.77 -5.52
CA ASN A 212 3.60 17.36 -5.26
C ASN A 212 4.11 16.50 -6.42
N ILE A 213 5.12 15.68 -6.14
CA ILE A 213 5.74 14.80 -7.13
C ILE A 213 5.21 13.35 -7.07
N SER A 214 4.23 13.08 -6.21
CA SER A 214 3.73 11.71 -5.99
C SER A 214 3.13 11.06 -7.24
N MET A 215 2.41 11.85 -8.06
CA MET A 215 1.83 11.39 -9.34
C MET A 215 2.52 11.98 -10.57
N ASN A 216 3.73 12.51 -10.43
CA ASN A 216 4.51 13.01 -11.54
C ASN A 216 5.28 11.86 -12.20
N ASP A 217 5.10 11.67 -13.52
CA ASP A 217 5.70 10.59 -14.30
C ASP A 217 7.24 10.61 -14.26
N ASP A 218 7.86 11.78 -14.19
CA ASP A 218 9.32 11.93 -14.07
C ASP A 218 9.89 11.34 -12.79
N TYR A 219 9.06 11.15 -11.74
CA TYR A 219 9.42 10.63 -10.44
C TYR A 219 8.72 9.31 -10.09
N ALA A 220 8.13 8.63 -11.07
CA ALA A 220 7.43 7.36 -10.84
C ALA A 220 8.31 6.31 -10.15
N GLY A 221 9.55 6.17 -10.59
CA GLY A 221 10.54 5.20 -10.08
C GLY A 221 11.42 5.68 -8.94
N ILE A 222 11.15 6.85 -8.34
CA ILE A 222 11.99 7.44 -7.26
C ILE A 222 12.11 6.56 -6.02
N CYS A 223 11.08 5.78 -5.74
CA CYS A 223 11.02 4.78 -4.68
C CYS A 223 10.56 3.43 -5.24
N GLY A 224 10.91 2.35 -4.55
CA GLY A 224 10.63 1.00 -5.02
C GLY A 224 11.74 0.45 -5.91
N ILE A 225 11.53 -0.70 -6.52
CA ILE A 225 12.48 -1.35 -7.44
C ILE A 225 11.77 -1.66 -8.74
N THR A 226 12.27 -1.17 -9.87
CA THR A 226 11.73 -1.50 -11.19
C THR A 226 12.23 -2.87 -11.65
N LYS A 227 11.58 -3.45 -12.66
CA LYS A 227 12.02 -4.71 -13.26
C LYS A 227 13.42 -4.59 -13.85
N GLU A 228 13.74 -3.48 -14.49
CA GLU A 228 15.05 -3.21 -15.07
C GLU A 228 16.13 -3.18 -13.99
N GLU A 229 15.88 -2.49 -12.88
CA GLU A 229 16.79 -2.41 -11.74
C GLU A 229 17.00 -3.79 -11.10
N LEU A 230 15.92 -4.59 -10.93
CA LEU A 230 15.98 -5.96 -10.43
C LEU A 230 16.89 -6.82 -11.33
N LEU A 231 16.65 -6.83 -12.64
CA LEU A 231 17.42 -7.64 -13.58
C LEU A 231 18.88 -7.18 -13.70
N MET A 232 19.13 -5.86 -13.59
CA MET A 232 20.49 -5.31 -13.71
C MET A 232 21.34 -5.55 -12.46
N GLN A 233 20.74 -5.39 -11.27
CA GLN A 233 21.49 -5.37 -10.01
C GLN A 233 21.36 -6.64 -9.17
N MET A 234 20.36 -7.50 -9.45
CA MET A 234 20.04 -8.67 -8.64
C MET A 234 19.92 -9.96 -9.48
N SER A 235 20.56 -10.03 -10.64
CA SER A 235 20.49 -11.23 -11.51
C SER A 235 21.11 -12.47 -10.83
N GLU A 236 22.19 -12.30 -10.06
CA GLU A 236 22.84 -13.39 -9.30
C GLU A 236 21.93 -13.91 -8.17
N ASP A 237 21.15 -12.99 -7.55
CA ASP A 237 20.17 -13.33 -6.51
C ASP A 237 19.01 -14.14 -7.09
N ILE A 238 18.53 -13.77 -8.28
CA ILE A 238 17.51 -14.53 -9.02
C ILE A 238 18.02 -15.95 -9.34
N GLU A 239 19.27 -16.08 -9.78
CA GLU A 239 19.90 -17.39 -10.06
C GLU A 239 20.00 -18.26 -8.81
N GLU A 240 20.42 -17.69 -7.70
CA GLU A 240 20.54 -18.41 -6.42
C GLU A 240 19.15 -18.85 -5.91
N LEU A 241 18.13 -18.00 -6.01
CA LEU A 241 16.76 -18.35 -5.63
C LEU A 241 16.21 -19.47 -6.54
N ALA A 242 16.47 -19.40 -7.86
CA ALA A 242 16.09 -20.44 -8.83
C ALA A 242 16.71 -21.81 -8.45
N ARG A 243 18.01 -21.80 -8.16
CA ARG A 243 18.75 -23.00 -7.75
C ARG A 243 18.21 -23.60 -6.46
N ARG A 244 17.96 -22.77 -5.43
CA ARG A 244 17.45 -23.24 -4.13
C ARG A 244 16.03 -23.77 -4.19
N ARG A 245 15.20 -23.19 -5.06
CA ARG A 245 13.80 -23.60 -5.23
C ARG A 245 13.59 -24.67 -6.30
N ASN A 246 14.65 -25.05 -7.02
CA ASN A 246 14.61 -26.02 -8.12
C ASN A 246 13.59 -25.64 -9.20
N ILE A 247 13.59 -24.36 -9.59
CA ILE A 247 12.75 -23.77 -10.65
C ILE A 247 13.63 -22.95 -11.60
N THR A 248 13.10 -22.54 -12.77
CA THR A 248 13.85 -21.73 -13.72
C THR A 248 13.90 -20.26 -13.29
N LYS A 249 14.82 -19.46 -13.87
CA LYS A 249 14.91 -18.02 -13.64
C LYS A 249 13.63 -17.30 -14.05
N GLU A 250 13.05 -17.70 -15.18
CA GLU A 250 11.78 -17.15 -15.68
C GLU A 250 10.66 -17.38 -14.66
N GLN A 251 10.57 -18.60 -14.11
CA GLN A 251 9.60 -18.93 -13.06
C GLN A 251 9.84 -18.15 -11.76
N VAL A 252 11.10 -17.83 -11.41
CA VAL A 252 11.39 -16.94 -10.28
C VAL A 252 10.86 -15.55 -10.57
N ILE A 253 11.18 -14.98 -11.74
CA ILE A 253 10.73 -13.63 -12.12
C ILE A 253 9.20 -13.55 -12.11
N ASP A 254 8.52 -14.54 -12.68
CA ASP A 254 7.05 -14.57 -12.72
C ASP A 254 6.46 -14.63 -11.29
N LYS A 255 7.04 -15.47 -10.41
CA LYS A 255 6.62 -15.53 -9.00
C LYS A 255 6.91 -14.23 -8.23
N LEU A 256 8.06 -13.60 -8.46
CA LEU A 256 8.38 -12.30 -7.86
C LEU A 256 7.38 -11.24 -8.31
N LYS A 257 7.03 -11.21 -9.59
CA LYS A 257 6.01 -10.31 -10.13
C LYS A 257 4.63 -10.56 -9.51
N GLU A 258 4.18 -11.80 -9.52
CA GLU A 258 2.89 -12.19 -8.96
C GLU A 258 2.75 -11.74 -7.49
N ASN A 259 3.82 -11.88 -6.71
CA ASN A 259 3.77 -11.67 -5.26
C ASN A 259 4.09 -10.23 -4.84
N TYR A 260 5.02 -9.52 -5.50
CA TYR A 260 5.60 -8.28 -4.95
C TYR A 260 5.62 -7.09 -5.91
N ASP A 261 5.29 -7.29 -7.19
CA ASP A 261 5.27 -6.26 -8.24
C ASP A 261 3.89 -5.60 -8.37
N GLY A 262 3.71 -4.83 -9.42
CA GLY A 262 2.42 -4.34 -9.90
C GLY A 262 1.95 -3.05 -9.23
N TYR A 263 2.81 -2.35 -8.49
CA TYR A 263 2.52 -0.99 -8.05
C TYR A 263 2.76 0.01 -9.17
N HIS A 264 1.78 0.86 -9.42
CA HIS A 264 1.89 2.02 -10.30
C HIS A 264 1.50 3.28 -9.53
N PHE A 265 2.35 4.29 -9.59
CA PHE A 265 2.15 5.55 -8.87
C PHE A 265 1.77 6.73 -9.76
N THR A 266 1.85 6.55 -11.08
CA THR A 266 1.53 7.58 -12.07
C THR A 266 0.85 6.94 -13.28
N ARG A 267 0.38 7.76 -14.22
CA ARG A 267 -0.28 7.29 -15.45
C ARG A 267 0.56 6.33 -16.28
N PHE A 268 1.85 6.65 -16.40
CA PHE A 268 2.82 5.94 -17.23
C PHE A 268 3.94 5.31 -16.40
N SER A 269 3.65 4.99 -15.13
CA SER A 269 4.61 4.31 -14.27
C SER A 269 5.00 2.94 -14.83
N PRO A 270 6.28 2.55 -14.73
CA PRO A 270 6.63 1.14 -14.83
C PRO A 270 6.01 0.37 -13.66
N ASP A 271 5.92 -0.94 -13.80
CA ASP A 271 5.67 -1.84 -12.67
C ASP A 271 6.77 -1.69 -11.63
N ILE A 272 6.39 -1.54 -10.37
CA ILE A 272 7.30 -1.31 -9.25
C ILE A 272 7.11 -2.38 -8.19
N PHE A 273 8.20 -3.07 -7.85
CA PHE A 273 8.26 -4.03 -6.75
C PHE A 273 8.29 -3.30 -5.40
N ASN A 274 7.62 -3.88 -4.41
CA ASN A 274 7.81 -3.50 -3.03
C ASN A 274 9.22 -3.92 -2.56
N PRO A 275 10.11 -2.99 -2.20
CA PRO A 275 11.50 -3.31 -1.87
C PRO A 275 11.62 -4.21 -0.64
N TYR A 276 10.78 -3.99 0.37
CA TYR A 276 10.83 -4.75 1.61
C TYR A 276 10.49 -6.22 1.39
N SER A 277 9.38 -6.50 0.67
CA SER A 277 8.96 -7.86 0.38
C SER A 277 9.95 -8.55 -0.56
N LEU A 278 10.42 -7.86 -1.58
CA LEU A 278 11.39 -8.39 -2.54
C LEU A 278 12.71 -8.80 -1.85
N LEU A 279 13.30 -7.90 -1.05
CA LEU A 279 14.55 -8.17 -0.35
C LEU A 279 14.38 -9.23 0.75
N SER A 280 13.22 -9.28 1.41
CA SER A 280 12.91 -10.34 2.38
C SER A 280 12.82 -11.71 1.71
N CYS A 281 12.18 -11.79 0.53
CA CYS A 281 12.12 -13.01 -0.27
C CYS A 281 13.52 -13.56 -0.60
N PHE A 282 14.44 -12.71 -1.03
CA PHE A 282 15.82 -13.11 -1.29
C PHE A 282 16.58 -13.48 -0.02
N THR A 283 16.34 -12.77 1.09
CA THR A 283 16.98 -13.07 2.38
C THR A 283 16.56 -14.45 2.90
N GLU A 284 15.26 -14.73 2.88
CA GLU A 284 14.70 -15.98 3.41
C GLU A 284 14.68 -17.10 2.37
N ASN A 285 14.94 -16.75 1.10
CA ASN A 285 14.82 -17.67 -0.05
C ASN A 285 13.44 -18.30 -0.15
N GLU A 286 12.39 -17.54 0.17
CA GLU A 286 11.01 -18.00 0.20
C GLU A 286 10.04 -16.93 -0.36
N PHE A 287 9.02 -17.38 -1.13
CA PHE A 287 7.93 -16.51 -1.58
C PHE A 287 6.89 -16.37 -0.46
N GLY A 288 7.22 -15.56 0.56
CA GLY A 288 6.38 -15.32 1.73
C GLY A 288 5.56 -14.05 1.61
N SER A 289 4.77 -13.77 2.66
CA SER A 289 4.06 -12.49 2.83
C SER A 289 4.78 -11.66 3.88
N TYR A 290 5.48 -10.63 3.46
CA TYR A 290 6.40 -9.86 4.30
C TYR A 290 5.88 -8.46 4.65
N TRP A 291 5.42 -7.72 3.65
CA TRP A 291 4.94 -6.35 3.85
C TRP A 291 3.72 -6.30 4.77
N PHE A 292 2.77 -7.20 4.52
CA PHE A 292 1.55 -7.26 5.30
C PHE A 292 1.78 -7.76 6.74
N THR A 293 2.70 -8.72 6.93
CA THR A 293 3.06 -9.24 8.27
C THR A 293 3.83 -8.23 9.10
N SER A 294 4.45 -7.22 8.48
CA SER A 294 5.09 -6.11 9.20
C SER A 294 4.09 -5.19 9.94
N GLY A 295 2.80 -5.49 9.85
CA GLY A 295 1.67 -4.91 10.57
C GLY A 295 0.71 -4.15 9.66
N THR A 296 -0.53 -4.66 9.53
CA THR A 296 -1.63 -3.84 9.00
C THR A 296 -1.86 -2.69 9.97
N PRO A 297 -1.80 -1.43 9.53
CA PRO A 297 -1.97 -0.30 10.42
C PRO A 297 -3.34 -0.33 11.10
N THR A 298 -3.36 -0.19 12.42
CA THR A 298 -4.62 -0.19 13.20
C THR A 298 -5.59 0.88 12.68
N TYR A 299 -5.06 2.05 12.26
CA TYR A 299 -5.87 3.12 11.70
C TYR A 299 -6.66 2.68 10.46
N LEU A 300 -6.06 1.87 9.57
CA LEU A 300 -6.74 1.40 8.38
C LEU A 300 -7.93 0.50 8.72
N ILE A 301 -7.74 -0.46 9.64
CA ILE A 301 -8.83 -1.35 10.08
C ILE A 301 -9.97 -0.54 10.71
N ASN A 302 -9.65 0.46 11.53
CA ASN A 302 -10.65 1.35 12.11
C ASN A 302 -11.40 2.15 11.04
N MET A 303 -10.70 2.64 10.02
CA MET A 303 -11.31 3.38 8.91
C MET A 303 -12.16 2.46 8.03
N MET A 304 -11.73 1.23 7.74
CA MET A 304 -12.53 0.26 7.01
C MET A 304 -13.85 -0.03 7.72
N ARG A 305 -13.84 -0.13 9.06
CA ARG A 305 -15.06 -0.28 9.87
C ARG A 305 -15.93 0.96 9.84
N LYS A 306 -15.35 2.15 9.99
CA LYS A 306 -16.06 3.45 9.94
C LYS A 306 -16.80 3.65 8.61
N TYR A 307 -16.16 3.30 7.49
CA TYR A 307 -16.74 3.40 6.15
C TYR A 307 -17.56 2.18 5.74
N GLN A 308 -17.75 1.19 6.62
CA GLN A 308 -18.49 -0.06 6.36
C GLN A 308 -18.04 -0.74 5.04
N VAL A 309 -16.72 -0.74 4.82
CA VAL A 309 -16.11 -1.28 3.60
C VAL A 309 -16.43 -2.76 3.46
N VAL A 310 -16.99 -3.15 2.33
CA VAL A 310 -17.18 -4.56 1.98
C VAL A 310 -16.00 -5.07 1.15
N PRO A 311 -15.64 -6.36 1.24
CA PRO A 311 -14.47 -6.92 0.55
C PRO A 311 -14.44 -6.66 -0.95
N THR A 312 -15.59 -6.68 -1.60
CA THR A 312 -15.73 -6.41 -3.03
C THR A 312 -15.37 -4.99 -3.42
N ASP A 313 -15.53 -4.01 -2.53
CA ASP A 313 -15.20 -2.61 -2.84
C ASP A 313 -13.68 -2.37 -2.93
N VAL A 314 -12.87 -3.28 -2.38
CA VAL A 314 -11.42 -3.09 -2.24
C VAL A 314 -10.57 -4.20 -2.87
N ILE A 315 -11.17 -5.34 -3.24
CA ILE A 315 -10.46 -6.50 -3.83
C ILE A 315 -10.88 -6.71 -5.31
N THR A 316 -11.70 -5.83 -5.86
CA THR A 316 -12.12 -5.84 -7.27
C THR A 316 -11.66 -4.57 -7.98
N ARG A 317 -11.62 -4.62 -9.30
CA ARG A 317 -11.30 -3.44 -10.12
C ARG A 317 -12.36 -2.36 -9.96
N VAL A 318 -11.90 -1.13 -9.75
CA VAL A 318 -12.74 0.06 -9.60
C VAL A 318 -12.28 1.13 -10.58
N GLU A 319 -13.22 1.73 -11.29
CA GLU A 319 -12.98 2.91 -12.11
C GLU A 319 -13.14 4.16 -11.25
N ALA A 320 -12.18 5.09 -11.34
CA ALA A 320 -12.17 6.30 -10.55
C ALA A 320 -11.45 7.47 -11.23
N ASP A 321 -11.89 8.69 -10.93
CA ASP A 321 -11.14 9.90 -11.26
C ASP A 321 -10.00 10.14 -10.26
N ALA A 322 -8.95 10.86 -10.68
CA ALA A 322 -7.84 11.20 -9.78
C ALA A 322 -8.30 11.91 -8.50
N SER A 323 -9.34 12.74 -8.58
CA SER A 323 -9.93 13.44 -7.42
C SER A 323 -10.60 12.51 -6.41
N GLU A 324 -10.90 11.25 -6.76
CA GLU A 324 -11.55 10.29 -5.89
C GLU A 324 -10.55 9.45 -5.10
N PHE A 325 -9.33 9.22 -5.60
CA PHE A 325 -8.32 8.40 -4.93
C PHE A 325 -7.02 9.16 -4.56
N ASP A 326 -6.65 10.23 -5.27
CA ASP A 326 -5.55 11.13 -4.87
C ASP A 326 -6.06 12.34 -4.06
N ALA A 327 -7.18 12.19 -3.39
CA ALA A 327 -7.77 13.22 -2.54
C ALA A 327 -7.09 13.28 -1.15
N PRO A 328 -7.22 14.43 -0.47
CA PRO A 328 -6.83 14.55 0.94
C PRO A 328 -7.59 13.59 1.85
N THR A 329 -6.91 13.06 2.86
CA THR A 329 -7.46 12.01 3.73
C THR A 329 -8.24 12.50 4.95
N GLU A 330 -8.28 13.80 5.20
CA GLU A 330 -9.01 14.36 6.36
C GLU A 330 -10.54 14.41 6.22
N ASN A 331 -11.07 14.52 5.00
CA ASN A 331 -12.50 14.64 4.72
C ASN A 331 -12.91 13.77 3.52
N MET A 332 -12.56 12.49 3.59
CA MET A 332 -12.82 11.55 2.50
C MET A 332 -14.31 11.21 2.41
N PRO A 333 -14.95 11.31 1.24
CA PRO A 333 -16.28 10.76 1.03
C PRO A 333 -16.29 9.23 1.02
N THR A 334 -15.17 8.60 0.62
CA THR A 334 -14.95 7.16 0.58
C THR A 334 -13.58 6.83 1.16
N ILE A 335 -13.30 5.55 1.40
CA ILE A 335 -11.98 5.10 1.89
C ILE A 335 -10.91 5.03 0.78
N MET A 336 -11.28 5.22 -0.49
CA MET A 336 -10.38 5.06 -1.64
C MET A 336 -9.06 5.84 -1.53
N PRO A 337 -9.05 7.14 -1.13
CA PRO A 337 -7.80 7.87 -0.97
C PRO A 337 -6.84 7.21 0.02
N LEU A 338 -7.37 6.72 1.13
CA LEU A 338 -6.55 6.07 2.15
C LEU A 338 -5.98 4.74 1.65
N LEU A 339 -6.78 3.93 0.96
CA LEU A 339 -6.35 2.64 0.40
C LEU A 339 -5.28 2.82 -0.67
N TYR A 340 -5.45 3.79 -1.59
CA TYR A 340 -4.48 4.07 -2.63
C TYR A 340 -3.16 4.60 -2.06
N GLN A 341 -3.21 5.63 -1.25
CA GLN A 341 -2.01 6.27 -0.70
C GLN A 341 -1.25 5.35 0.26
N SER A 342 -1.96 4.45 0.95
CA SER A 342 -1.35 3.42 1.79
C SER A 342 -0.84 2.19 1.02
N GLY A 343 -1.13 2.07 -0.29
CA GLY A 343 -0.64 1.00 -1.16
C GLY A 343 -1.43 -0.30 -1.12
N TYR A 344 -2.68 -0.27 -0.68
CA TYR A 344 -3.57 -1.44 -0.74
C TYR A 344 -4.26 -1.60 -2.09
N ILE A 345 -4.48 -0.47 -2.78
CA ILE A 345 -4.87 -0.43 -4.19
C ILE A 345 -3.87 0.44 -4.95
N THR A 346 -3.81 0.26 -6.25
CA THR A 346 -2.89 0.96 -7.13
C THR A 346 -3.52 1.20 -8.50
N ILE A 347 -2.96 2.10 -9.29
CA ILE A 347 -3.35 2.31 -10.68
C ILE A 347 -2.97 1.05 -11.47
N LYS A 348 -3.88 0.53 -12.30
CA LYS A 348 -3.61 -0.56 -13.25
C LYS A 348 -3.70 -0.10 -14.69
N GLU A 349 -4.63 0.79 -14.99
CA GLU A 349 -4.85 1.31 -16.34
C GLU A 349 -5.24 2.79 -16.24
N TYR A 350 -4.91 3.56 -17.27
CA TYR A 350 -5.38 4.93 -17.46
C TYR A 350 -5.98 5.06 -18.85
N HIS A 351 -7.21 5.57 -18.91
CA HIS A 351 -7.95 5.80 -20.14
C HIS A 351 -7.94 7.28 -20.48
N GLU A 352 -7.01 7.68 -21.36
CA GLU A 352 -6.77 9.09 -21.71
C GLU A 352 -7.99 9.76 -22.33
N ASP A 353 -8.70 9.08 -23.24
CA ASP A 353 -9.89 9.62 -23.93
C ASP A 353 -11.02 10.03 -22.97
N TYR A 354 -11.13 9.37 -21.85
CA TYR A 354 -12.19 9.59 -20.85
C TYR A 354 -11.67 10.11 -19.52
N ASN A 355 -10.34 10.26 -19.37
CA ASN A 355 -9.65 10.78 -18.19
C ASN A 355 -10.01 10.06 -16.88
N TYR A 356 -10.10 8.72 -16.91
CA TYR A 356 -10.31 7.92 -15.72
C TYR A 356 -9.24 6.84 -15.55
N TYR A 357 -9.12 6.34 -14.33
CA TYR A 357 -8.17 5.31 -13.93
C TYR A 357 -8.91 4.03 -13.55
N VAL A 358 -8.28 2.90 -13.80
CA VAL A 358 -8.70 1.61 -13.26
C VAL A 358 -7.78 1.27 -12.10
N LEU A 359 -8.35 1.10 -10.92
CA LEU A 359 -7.65 0.75 -9.70
C LEU A 359 -7.90 -0.72 -9.36
N ASP A 360 -6.89 -1.38 -8.79
CA ASP A 360 -6.99 -2.76 -8.29
C ASP A 360 -5.92 -3.00 -7.22
N VAL A 361 -5.98 -4.14 -6.54
CA VAL A 361 -4.90 -4.56 -5.64
C VAL A 361 -3.60 -4.76 -6.43
N PRO A 362 -2.44 -4.35 -5.89
CA PRO A 362 -1.19 -4.42 -6.65
C PRO A 362 -0.79 -5.85 -6.98
N ASN A 363 -0.86 -6.79 -6.03
CA ASN A 363 -0.33 -8.13 -6.16
C ASN A 363 -0.97 -9.13 -5.19
N LYS A 364 -0.53 -10.38 -5.26
CA LYS A 364 -1.03 -11.50 -4.46
C LYS A 364 -0.78 -11.31 -2.96
N GLU A 365 0.37 -10.77 -2.57
CA GLU A 365 0.69 -10.52 -1.15
C GLU A 365 -0.34 -9.57 -0.53
N VAL A 366 -0.62 -8.45 -1.18
CA VAL A 366 -1.57 -7.44 -0.69
C VAL A 366 -2.99 -7.99 -0.70
N LYS A 367 -3.40 -8.67 -1.77
CA LYS A 367 -4.73 -9.32 -1.87
C LYS A 367 -4.95 -10.26 -0.69
N MET A 368 -4.00 -11.14 -0.44
CA MET A 368 -4.05 -12.11 0.66
C MET A 368 -4.10 -11.45 2.03
N GLY A 369 -3.24 -10.46 2.23
CA GLY A 369 -3.18 -9.76 3.49
C GLY A 369 -4.46 -8.99 3.79
N LEU A 370 -4.99 -8.27 2.79
CA LEU A 370 -6.24 -7.52 2.92
C LEU A 370 -7.43 -8.45 3.18
N THR A 371 -7.52 -9.56 2.45
CA THR A 371 -8.54 -10.59 2.68
C THR A 371 -8.49 -11.11 4.12
N LYS A 372 -7.29 -11.47 4.62
CA LYS A 372 -7.11 -11.92 6.01
C LYS A 372 -7.50 -10.86 7.04
N ALA A 373 -7.24 -9.59 6.78
CA ALA A 373 -7.62 -8.50 7.67
C ALA A 373 -9.13 -8.29 7.74
N LEU A 374 -9.87 -8.63 6.69
CA LEU A 374 -11.33 -8.52 6.62
C LEU A 374 -12.06 -9.73 7.24
N ILE A 375 -11.41 -10.90 7.35
CA ILE A 375 -12.02 -12.12 7.92
C ILE A 375 -12.76 -11.86 9.25
N PRO A 376 -12.17 -11.17 10.26
CA PRO A 376 -12.84 -10.97 11.55
C PRO A 376 -14.15 -10.18 11.47
N SER A 377 -14.38 -9.45 10.39
CA SER A 377 -15.62 -8.69 10.16
C SER A 377 -16.76 -9.55 9.61
N TYR A 378 -16.44 -10.72 9.05
CA TYR A 378 -17.41 -11.64 8.42
C TYR A 378 -17.45 -13.01 9.09
N VAL A 379 -16.35 -13.42 9.71
CA VAL A 379 -16.19 -14.73 10.34
C VAL A 379 -15.59 -14.52 11.72
N THR A 380 -16.39 -14.72 12.75
CA THR A 380 -15.99 -14.48 14.15
C THR A 380 -15.05 -15.55 14.74
N GLN A 381 -14.65 -16.53 13.92
CA GLN A 381 -13.76 -17.60 14.32
C GLN A 381 -12.27 -17.27 14.22
N ASN A 382 -11.47 -18.11 14.89
CA ASN A 382 -10.02 -18.08 14.81
C ASN A 382 -9.55 -18.14 13.33
N THR A 383 -8.75 -17.15 12.93
CA THR A 383 -8.17 -17.04 11.58
C THR A 383 -7.47 -18.32 11.10
N LEU A 384 -6.88 -19.10 12.03
CA LEU A 384 -6.24 -20.38 11.72
C LEU A 384 -7.24 -21.43 11.25
N ALA A 385 -8.40 -21.55 11.91
CA ALA A 385 -9.46 -22.49 11.52
C ALA A 385 -10.02 -22.13 10.15
N THR A 386 -10.26 -20.84 9.90
CA THR A 386 -10.73 -20.32 8.60
C THR A 386 -9.72 -20.62 7.48
N THR A 387 -8.43 -20.35 7.70
CA THR A 387 -7.38 -20.62 6.71
C THR A 387 -7.23 -22.12 6.41
N ASN A 388 -7.33 -22.98 7.44
CA ASN A 388 -7.26 -24.43 7.24
C ASN A 388 -8.47 -24.96 6.47
N THR A 389 -9.67 -24.44 6.73
CA THR A 389 -10.88 -24.82 5.98
C THR A 389 -10.77 -24.35 4.54
N ALA A 390 -10.35 -23.11 4.29
CA ALA A 390 -10.12 -22.62 2.94
C ALA A 390 -9.15 -23.54 2.17
N ARG A 391 -8.03 -23.94 2.79
CA ARG A 391 -7.06 -24.87 2.16
C ARG A 391 -7.69 -26.24 1.81
N ARG A 392 -8.54 -26.79 2.67
CA ARG A 392 -9.25 -28.05 2.38
C ARG A 392 -10.27 -27.89 1.26
N ILE A 393 -10.98 -26.76 1.20
CA ILE A 393 -11.87 -26.41 0.10
C ILE A 393 -11.08 -26.35 -1.21
N ALA A 394 -9.91 -25.69 -1.23
CA ALA A 394 -9.03 -25.66 -2.40
C ALA A 394 -8.67 -27.08 -2.88
N GLN A 395 -8.25 -27.94 -1.96
CA GLN A 395 -7.91 -29.34 -2.29
C GLN A 395 -9.08 -30.12 -2.86
N ALA A 396 -10.31 -29.86 -2.41
CA ALA A 396 -11.52 -30.48 -2.98
C ALA A 396 -11.80 -29.96 -4.39
N LEU A 397 -11.66 -28.65 -4.62
CA LEU A 397 -11.83 -28.01 -5.93
C LEU A 397 -10.78 -28.49 -6.95
N ASP A 398 -9.52 -28.63 -6.56
CA ASP A 398 -8.46 -29.20 -7.41
C ASP A 398 -8.75 -30.64 -7.85
N LYS A 399 -9.49 -31.38 -7.02
CA LYS A 399 -9.98 -32.73 -7.35
C LYS A 399 -11.32 -32.69 -8.12
N GLN A 400 -11.77 -31.53 -8.55
CA GLN A 400 -13.07 -31.32 -9.22
C GLN A 400 -14.29 -31.79 -8.37
N ASN A 401 -14.13 -31.78 -7.04
CA ASN A 401 -15.15 -32.23 -6.10
C ASN A 401 -15.85 -31.04 -5.42
N MET A 402 -16.75 -30.38 -6.15
CA MET A 402 -17.53 -29.24 -5.64
C MET A 402 -18.47 -29.66 -4.50
N GLU A 403 -18.96 -30.91 -4.51
CA GLU A 403 -19.81 -31.42 -3.42
C GLU A 403 -19.07 -31.44 -2.08
N GLU A 404 -17.85 -31.93 -2.05
CA GLU A 404 -16.99 -31.92 -0.87
C GLU A 404 -16.65 -30.48 -0.44
N ALA A 405 -16.37 -29.61 -1.40
CA ALA A 405 -16.07 -28.21 -1.12
C ALA A 405 -17.24 -27.50 -0.42
N LEU A 406 -18.47 -27.70 -0.89
CA LEU A 406 -19.69 -27.14 -0.28
C LEU A 406 -20.01 -27.78 1.08
N THR A 407 -19.79 -29.08 1.25
CA THR A 407 -19.94 -29.76 2.54
C THR A 407 -18.97 -29.21 3.59
N LEU A 408 -17.70 -29.00 3.22
CA LEU A 408 -16.70 -28.37 4.08
C LEU A 408 -17.08 -26.94 4.44
N LEU A 409 -17.59 -26.18 3.48
CA LEU A 409 -18.07 -24.83 3.67
C LEU A 409 -19.27 -24.79 4.62
N GLN A 410 -20.29 -25.64 4.40
CA GLN A 410 -21.46 -25.75 5.28
C GLN A 410 -21.05 -26.11 6.72
N THR A 411 -20.14 -27.08 6.87
CA THR A 411 -19.62 -27.48 8.19
C THR A 411 -18.91 -26.31 8.87
N PHE A 412 -18.09 -25.57 8.12
CA PHE A 412 -17.39 -24.40 8.65
C PHE A 412 -18.35 -23.30 9.09
N LEU A 413 -19.34 -22.97 8.25
CA LEU A 413 -20.36 -21.96 8.54
C LEU A 413 -21.20 -22.33 9.78
N GLY A 414 -21.48 -23.61 9.98
CA GLY A 414 -22.14 -24.11 11.20
C GLY A 414 -21.34 -23.88 12.49
N THR A 415 -20.06 -23.56 12.39
CA THR A 415 -19.20 -23.22 13.52
C THR A 415 -19.06 -21.72 13.74
N VAL A 416 -19.53 -20.88 12.82
CA VAL A 416 -19.51 -19.42 12.91
C VAL A 416 -20.70 -18.96 13.76
N PRO A 417 -20.50 -18.20 14.85
CA PRO A 417 -21.61 -17.68 15.65
C PRO A 417 -22.53 -16.79 14.83
N TYR A 418 -23.82 -16.89 15.06
CA TYR A 418 -24.85 -16.09 14.40
C TYR A 418 -24.60 -14.58 14.57
N CYS A 419 -24.53 -13.85 13.47
CA CYS A 419 -24.42 -12.39 13.45
C CYS A 419 -25.80 -11.77 13.13
N ASN A 420 -26.26 -10.82 13.93
CA ASN A 420 -27.57 -10.15 13.77
C ASN A 420 -27.74 -9.39 12.43
N ASN A 421 -26.72 -9.28 11.59
CA ASN A 421 -26.75 -8.55 10.32
C ASN A 421 -26.94 -9.45 9.07
N ALA A 422 -27.24 -10.73 9.23
CA ALA A 422 -27.28 -11.74 8.15
C ALA A 422 -28.64 -11.85 7.43
N HIS A 423 -29.37 -10.74 7.22
CA HIS A 423 -30.73 -10.79 6.68
C HIS A 423 -30.85 -10.49 5.18
N TYR A 424 -29.74 -10.45 4.41
CA TYR A 424 -29.78 -10.21 2.96
C TYR A 424 -28.77 -11.06 2.18
N GLU A 425 -29.10 -11.44 0.95
CA GLU A 425 -28.28 -12.31 0.09
C GLU A 425 -26.83 -11.81 -0.06
N GLY A 426 -26.61 -10.49 -0.13
CA GLY A 426 -25.29 -9.88 -0.26
C GLY A 426 -24.33 -10.17 0.89
N HIS A 427 -24.81 -10.38 2.13
CA HIS A 427 -23.94 -10.75 3.24
C HIS A 427 -23.27 -12.11 3.00
N TYR A 428 -24.04 -13.10 2.56
CA TYR A 428 -23.52 -14.44 2.27
C TYR A 428 -22.60 -14.44 1.06
N GLN A 429 -22.91 -13.63 0.06
CA GLN A 429 -22.03 -13.40 -1.08
C GLN A 429 -20.66 -12.86 -0.66
N GLN A 430 -20.61 -11.81 0.19
CA GLN A 430 -19.37 -11.26 0.71
C GLN A 430 -18.59 -12.28 1.55
N MET A 431 -19.28 -13.05 2.37
CA MET A 431 -18.66 -14.09 3.19
C MET A 431 -18.03 -15.19 2.33
N LEU A 432 -18.73 -15.68 1.30
CA LEU A 432 -18.19 -16.64 0.35
C LEU A 432 -17.01 -16.05 -0.43
N PHE A 433 -17.12 -14.78 -0.85
CA PHE A 433 -16.06 -14.09 -1.54
C PHE A 433 -14.78 -14.04 -0.69
N VAL A 434 -14.86 -13.67 0.60
CA VAL A 434 -13.74 -13.68 1.53
C VAL A 434 -13.11 -15.06 1.65
N ILE A 435 -13.94 -16.09 1.84
CA ILE A 435 -13.46 -17.46 2.00
C ILE A 435 -12.76 -17.95 0.72
N PHE A 436 -13.37 -17.74 -0.46
CA PHE A 436 -12.77 -18.15 -1.73
C PHE A 436 -11.56 -17.30 -2.11
N SER A 437 -11.50 -16.02 -1.73
CA SER A 437 -10.32 -15.18 -1.95
C SER A 437 -9.10 -15.61 -1.14
N LEU A 438 -9.28 -16.44 -0.08
CA LEU A 438 -8.18 -17.12 0.61
C LEU A 438 -7.59 -18.28 -0.20
N LEU A 439 -8.30 -18.75 -1.22
CA LEU A 439 -7.84 -19.75 -2.18
C LEU A 439 -6.95 -19.05 -3.22
N THR A 440 -5.73 -18.79 -2.85
CA THR A 440 -4.81 -17.83 -3.49
C THR A 440 -4.50 -18.06 -4.96
N ASP A 441 -4.69 -19.28 -5.43
CA ASP A 441 -4.38 -19.67 -6.80
C ASP A 441 -5.61 -19.62 -7.72
N TYR A 442 -6.75 -19.13 -7.19
CA TYR A 442 -8.00 -19.02 -7.94
C TYR A 442 -8.42 -17.56 -8.12
N GLN A 443 -9.00 -17.29 -9.28
CA GLN A 443 -9.65 -16.01 -9.51
C GLN A 443 -11.09 -16.09 -9.02
N VAL A 444 -11.50 -15.15 -8.20
CA VAL A 444 -12.86 -15.03 -7.67
C VAL A 444 -13.41 -13.68 -8.09
N ASP A 445 -14.41 -13.68 -8.93
CA ASP A 445 -15.12 -12.47 -9.35
C ASP A 445 -16.55 -12.51 -8.82
N VAL A 446 -17.08 -11.37 -8.39
CA VAL A 446 -18.46 -11.24 -7.89
C VAL A 446 -19.25 -10.29 -8.77
N GLU A 447 -20.58 -10.42 -8.73
CA GLU A 447 -21.49 -9.55 -9.44
C GLU A 447 -21.16 -9.44 -10.94
N VAL A 448 -20.75 -10.56 -11.57
CA VAL A 448 -20.24 -10.57 -12.93
C VAL A 448 -21.37 -10.36 -13.93
N HIS A 449 -21.35 -9.22 -14.61
CA HIS A 449 -22.35 -8.90 -15.64
C HIS A 449 -22.30 -9.87 -16.82
N THR A 450 -23.45 -10.33 -17.26
CA THR A 450 -23.63 -11.10 -18.48
C THR A 450 -24.69 -10.40 -19.36
N PRO A 451 -24.83 -10.73 -20.64
CA PRO A 451 -25.84 -10.09 -21.49
C PRO A 451 -27.26 -10.15 -20.94
N ASN A 452 -27.58 -11.15 -20.10
CA ASN A 452 -28.93 -11.42 -19.61
C ASN A 452 -29.09 -11.19 -18.09
N GLY A 453 -28.08 -10.67 -17.41
CA GLY A 453 -28.13 -10.42 -15.98
C GLY A 453 -26.75 -10.52 -15.34
N ARG A 454 -26.69 -10.81 -14.04
CA ARG A 454 -25.50 -10.80 -13.23
C ARG A 454 -25.37 -12.09 -12.43
N VAL A 455 -24.19 -12.71 -12.46
CA VAL A 455 -23.84 -13.91 -11.69
C VAL A 455 -23.29 -13.46 -10.35
N ASP A 456 -23.73 -14.06 -9.27
CA ASP A 456 -23.29 -13.66 -7.93
C ASP A 456 -21.79 -13.90 -7.72
N ILE A 457 -21.29 -15.10 -8.05
CA ILE A 457 -19.85 -15.43 -7.93
C ILE A 457 -19.41 -16.26 -9.14
N VAL A 458 -18.28 -15.90 -9.70
CA VAL A 458 -17.53 -16.71 -10.68
C VAL A 458 -16.21 -17.11 -10.06
N LEU A 459 -15.99 -18.43 -9.92
CA LEU A 459 -14.76 -18.99 -9.39
C LEU A 459 -14.01 -19.71 -10.52
N LEU A 460 -12.83 -19.20 -10.86
CA LEU A 460 -11.96 -19.78 -11.87
C LEU A 460 -10.78 -20.46 -11.18
N THR A 461 -10.75 -21.79 -11.28
CA THR A 461 -9.64 -22.63 -10.79
C THR A 461 -8.63 -22.94 -11.90
N HIS A 462 -7.59 -23.71 -11.61
CA HIS A 462 -6.65 -24.16 -12.63
C HIS A 462 -7.32 -25.00 -13.73
N THR A 463 -8.33 -25.80 -13.39
CA THR A 463 -8.96 -26.79 -14.26
C THR A 463 -10.36 -26.42 -14.68
N ASP A 464 -11.14 -25.73 -13.86
CA ASP A 464 -12.58 -25.55 -14.00
C ASP A 464 -13.02 -24.10 -13.78
N LEU A 465 -14.22 -23.78 -14.29
CA LEU A 465 -14.93 -22.54 -14.03
C LEU A 465 -16.27 -22.86 -13.35
N PHE A 466 -16.49 -22.27 -12.18
CA PHE A 466 -17.73 -22.46 -11.42
C PHE A 466 -18.55 -21.16 -11.44
N LEU A 467 -19.85 -21.29 -11.73
CA LEU A 467 -20.84 -20.21 -11.69
C LEU A 467 -21.75 -20.46 -10.49
N LEU A 468 -21.67 -19.61 -9.49
CA LEU A 468 -22.45 -19.75 -8.26
C LEU A 468 -23.54 -18.67 -8.21
N GLU A 469 -24.76 -19.09 -7.93
CA GLU A 469 -25.91 -18.22 -7.66
C GLU A 469 -26.43 -18.51 -6.27
N ILE A 470 -26.69 -17.47 -5.50
CA ILE A 470 -27.07 -17.54 -4.08
C ILE A 470 -28.52 -17.13 -3.93
N LYS A 471 -29.23 -17.82 -3.08
CA LYS A 471 -30.57 -17.43 -2.62
C LYS A 471 -30.63 -17.51 -1.10
N LEU A 472 -31.45 -16.66 -0.52
CA LEU A 472 -31.71 -16.62 0.92
C LEU A 472 -33.17 -16.94 1.16
N ASP A 473 -33.45 -17.94 2.01
CA ASP A 473 -34.81 -18.39 2.39
C ASP A 473 -35.71 -18.73 1.18
N LYS A 474 -35.09 -19.24 0.10
CA LYS A 474 -35.80 -19.66 -1.12
C LYS A 474 -35.55 -21.13 -1.43
N SER A 475 -34.83 -21.45 -2.49
CA SER A 475 -34.38 -22.81 -2.81
C SER A 475 -33.19 -22.83 -3.74
N ALA A 476 -32.31 -23.83 -3.62
CA ALA A 476 -31.24 -24.06 -4.59
C ALA A 476 -31.76 -24.28 -6.01
N LYS A 477 -32.99 -24.82 -6.17
CA LYS A 477 -33.65 -24.97 -7.46
C LYS A 477 -33.93 -23.60 -8.10
N SER A 478 -34.35 -22.59 -7.33
CA SER A 478 -34.59 -21.25 -7.86
C SER A 478 -33.28 -20.56 -8.28
N ALA A 479 -32.19 -20.78 -7.56
CA ALA A 479 -30.88 -20.33 -7.96
C ALA A 479 -30.42 -20.97 -9.28
N MET A 480 -30.53 -22.29 -9.40
CA MET A 480 -30.16 -23.00 -10.62
C MET A 480 -31.06 -22.61 -11.81
N GLN A 481 -32.35 -22.40 -11.57
CA GLN A 481 -33.27 -21.91 -12.62
C GLN A 481 -32.82 -20.52 -13.13
N GLN A 482 -32.37 -19.62 -12.27
CA GLN A 482 -31.87 -18.32 -12.68
C GLN A 482 -30.62 -18.44 -13.57
N ILE A 483 -29.62 -19.27 -13.18
CA ILE A 483 -28.43 -19.53 -14.01
C ILE A 483 -28.82 -20.01 -15.40
N ASN A 484 -29.76 -20.98 -15.46
CA ASN A 484 -30.19 -21.61 -16.69
C ASN A 484 -31.04 -20.68 -17.59
N GLN A 485 -32.02 -19.96 -17.04
CA GLN A 485 -32.85 -19.01 -17.77
C GLN A 485 -32.05 -17.83 -18.33
N LYS A 486 -31.08 -17.32 -17.54
CA LYS A 486 -30.22 -16.23 -17.95
C LYS A 486 -29.04 -16.66 -18.81
N ASN A 487 -28.85 -17.96 -19.01
CA ASN A 487 -27.76 -18.53 -19.83
C ASN A 487 -26.37 -17.99 -19.44
N TYR A 488 -26.09 -17.81 -18.17
CA TYR A 488 -24.84 -17.21 -17.69
C TYR A 488 -23.59 -17.91 -18.24
N HIS A 489 -23.60 -19.24 -18.39
CA HIS A 489 -22.51 -20.05 -18.93
C HIS A 489 -22.06 -19.62 -20.34
N LYS A 490 -22.94 -19.05 -21.15
CA LYS A 490 -22.58 -18.64 -22.53
C LYS A 490 -21.52 -17.57 -22.59
N ARG A 491 -21.44 -16.66 -21.60
CA ARG A 491 -20.40 -15.67 -21.54
C ARG A 491 -19.00 -16.30 -21.43
N PHE A 492 -18.90 -17.45 -20.79
CA PHE A 492 -17.66 -18.13 -20.48
C PHE A 492 -17.33 -19.29 -21.40
N ALA A 493 -18.13 -19.52 -22.46
CA ALA A 493 -17.96 -20.63 -23.39
C ALA A 493 -16.58 -20.66 -24.08
N LEU A 494 -15.92 -19.50 -24.20
CA LEU A 494 -14.59 -19.38 -24.80
C LEU A 494 -13.44 -19.48 -23.76
N SER A 495 -13.74 -19.74 -22.49
CA SER A 495 -12.71 -19.86 -21.44
C SER A 495 -11.78 -21.08 -21.62
N GLY A 496 -12.18 -22.04 -22.44
CA GLY A 496 -11.44 -23.29 -22.65
C GLY A 496 -11.50 -24.26 -21.45
N LYS A 497 -12.31 -23.94 -20.42
CA LYS A 497 -12.45 -24.76 -19.20
C LYS A 497 -13.85 -25.35 -19.09
N PRO A 498 -13.98 -26.53 -18.48
CA PRO A 498 -15.29 -27.08 -18.10
C PRO A 498 -16.04 -26.10 -17.19
N ILE A 499 -17.33 -25.90 -17.47
CA ILE A 499 -18.16 -24.99 -16.68
C ILE A 499 -19.11 -25.82 -15.81
N THR A 500 -19.11 -25.53 -14.51
CA THR A 500 -20.00 -26.12 -13.53
C THR A 500 -20.88 -25.03 -12.93
N LYS A 501 -22.21 -25.25 -12.95
CA LYS A 501 -23.21 -24.37 -12.38
C LYS A 501 -23.56 -24.84 -10.97
N VAL A 502 -23.65 -23.91 -10.03
CA VAL A 502 -23.90 -24.19 -8.60
C VAL A 502 -24.98 -23.23 -8.08
N GLY A 503 -26.15 -23.77 -7.79
CA GLY A 503 -27.21 -23.02 -7.10
C GLY A 503 -27.18 -23.31 -5.61
N ILE A 504 -27.09 -22.29 -4.77
CA ILE A 504 -26.96 -22.40 -3.30
C ILE A 504 -28.13 -21.68 -2.63
N ASN A 505 -28.75 -22.32 -1.63
CA ASN A 505 -29.71 -21.67 -0.77
C ASN A 505 -29.17 -21.55 0.66
N PHE A 506 -29.25 -20.37 1.23
CA PHE A 506 -28.95 -20.10 2.64
C PHE A 506 -30.24 -19.98 3.45
N ASP A 507 -30.18 -20.43 4.70
CA ASP A 507 -31.23 -20.22 5.70
C ASP A 507 -30.80 -19.07 6.62
N SER A 508 -31.58 -17.99 6.64
CA SER A 508 -31.30 -16.80 7.45
C SER A 508 -31.39 -17.07 8.96
N LYS A 509 -32.11 -18.10 9.39
CA LYS A 509 -32.28 -18.45 10.82
C LYS A 509 -31.03 -19.13 11.37
N THR A 510 -30.41 -19.98 10.57
CA THR A 510 -29.18 -20.70 10.97
C THR A 510 -27.91 -20.00 10.52
N GLY A 511 -28.01 -19.04 9.60
CA GLY A 511 -26.85 -18.37 8.98
C GLY A 511 -25.99 -19.33 8.13
N ASN A 512 -26.53 -20.43 7.65
CA ASN A 512 -25.79 -21.51 7.02
C ASN A 512 -26.38 -21.91 5.66
N ILE A 513 -25.64 -22.68 4.88
CA ILE A 513 -26.13 -23.32 3.67
C ILE A 513 -27.16 -24.38 4.05
N GLU A 514 -28.36 -24.23 3.53
CA GLU A 514 -29.43 -25.22 3.70
C GLU A 514 -29.30 -26.38 2.69
N ASN A 515 -29.16 -26.02 1.41
CA ASN A 515 -29.02 -27.00 0.33
C ASN A 515 -28.36 -26.37 -0.92
N TRP A 516 -27.89 -27.21 -1.84
CA TRP A 516 -27.33 -26.81 -3.12
C TRP A 516 -27.69 -27.77 -4.25
N ILE A 517 -27.52 -27.32 -5.49
CA ILE A 517 -27.64 -28.11 -6.71
C ILE A 517 -26.41 -27.83 -7.59
N ILE A 518 -25.80 -28.89 -8.12
CA ILE A 518 -24.65 -28.82 -9.02
C ILE A 518 -25.04 -29.42 -10.35
N GLU A 519 -24.79 -28.68 -11.45
CA GLU A 519 -25.01 -29.13 -12.83
C GLU A 519 -23.78 -28.77 -13.68
N LYS A 520 -23.36 -29.67 -14.58
CA LYS A 520 -22.41 -29.32 -15.64
C LYS A 520 -23.13 -28.53 -16.73
N ALA A 521 -22.44 -27.50 -17.30
CA ALA A 521 -23.00 -26.66 -18.35
C ALA A 521 -22.90 -27.32 -19.72
#